data_c76f1897f0d3c012e339cb18233ac04c
#
_entry.id   c76f1897f0d3c012e339cb18233ac04c
#
_cell.length_a   1.000
_cell.length_b   1.000
_cell.length_c   1.000
_cell.angle_alpha   90.00
_cell.angle_beta   90.00
_cell.angle_gamma   90.00
#
_symmetry.space_group_name_H-M   'P 1'
#
loop_
_entity.id
_entity.type
_entity.pdbx_description
1 polymer ?
#
loop_
_entity_poly.entity_id
_entity_poly.type
_entity_poly.pdbx_seq_one_letter_code
_entity_poly.pdbx_strand_id
1 'polypeptide(L)'
;NDDLLDYLASYLKDNKYDLKKLIGHIASSRVYQLKAATFAEEPAAENFVFNGPMLKRMTAEQFMDAVWLVTGTAPAKADAPLPKDIPLATGSAKRNFVRAVLVHSNMLMRTLGRPNREQVVTTRAELLTTLEALDLASGAIFHDIVSRGGKQIFTELKDKNKDVIIKNVYMRSLGRNPDASELSAAAGLLGEKPDADSLADLLWVIFLLPEFQLIS
;
A
#
# COMPACT_ATOMS: atom_id res chain seq x y z
N ASN A 1 4.54 -15.61 24.43
CA ASN A 1 3.69 -15.27 25.60
C ASN A 1 2.57 -16.30 25.70
N ASP A 2 2.77 -17.28 26.56
CA ASP A 2 1.88 -18.45 26.69
C ASP A 2 0.49 -18.02 27.20
N ASP A 3 0.44 -17.09 28.13
CA ASP A 3 -0.83 -16.58 28.66
C ASP A 3 -1.71 -15.94 27.58
N LEU A 4 -1.10 -15.21 26.63
CA LEU A 4 -1.85 -14.63 25.50
C LEU A 4 -2.36 -15.70 24.56
N LEU A 5 -1.57 -16.76 24.32
CA LEU A 5 -1.98 -17.87 23.47
C LEU A 5 -3.15 -18.62 24.10
N ASP A 6 -3.07 -18.92 25.38
CA ASP A 6 -4.13 -19.60 26.14
C ASP A 6 -5.42 -18.78 26.20
N TYR A 7 -5.28 -17.46 26.37
CA TYR A 7 -6.41 -16.55 26.30
C TYR A 7 -7.11 -16.57 24.94
N LEU A 8 -6.34 -16.47 23.82
CA LEU A 8 -6.91 -16.49 22.48
C LEU A 8 -7.52 -17.87 22.14
N ALA A 9 -6.93 -18.96 22.62
CA ALA A 9 -7.47 -20.31 22.45
C ALA A 9 -8.80 -20.46 23.19
N SER A 10 -8.89 -19.96 24.41
CA SER A 10 -10.14 -19.96 25.20
C SER A 10 -11.20 -19.10 24.53
N TYR A 11 -10.84 -17.89 24.09
CA TYR A 11 -11.75 -17.01 23.35
C TYR A 11 -12.29 -17.67 22.07
N LEU A 12 -11.45 -18.35 21.29
CA LEU A 12 -11.86 -19.06 20.08
C LEU A 12 -12.84 -20.19 20.40
N LYS A 13 -12.57 -20.99 21.45
CA LYS A 13 -13.43 -22.08 21.92
C LYS A 13 -14.80 -21.53 22.36
N ASP A 14 -14.84 -20.49 23.16
CA ASP A 14 -16.08 -19.86 23.69
C ASP A 14 -16.94 -19.28 22.56
N ASN A 15 -16.31 -18.82 21.49
CA ASN A 15 -16.98 -18.34 20.28
C ASN A 15 -17.20 -19.42 19.22
N LYS A 16 -17.23 -20.72 19.62
CA LYS A 16 -17.54 -21.86 18.73
C LYS A 16 -16.62 -21.93 17.51
N TYR A 17 -15.36 -21.61 17.67
CA TYR A 17 -14.33 -21.62 16.62
C TYR A 17 -14.61 -20.63 15.47
N ASP A 18 -15.31 -19.54 15.74
CA ASP A 18 -15.54 -18.46 14.76
C ASP A 18 -14.26 -17.65 14.57
N LEU A 19 -13.53 -17.93 13.50
CA LEU A 19 -12.29 -17.24 13.15
C LEU A 19 -12.50 -15.75 12.85
N LYS A 20 -13.65 -15.35 12.32
CA LYS A 20 -13.93 -13.93 12.04
C LYS A 20 -14.02 -13.13 13.33
N LYS A 21 -14.65 -13.70 14.34
CA LYS A 21 -14.70 -13.06 15.67
C LYS A 21 -13.33 -12.97 16.31
N LEU A 22 -12.51 -14.02 16.22
CA LEU A 22 -11.15 -14.01 16.73
C LEU A 22 -10.31 -12.94 16.04
N ILE A 23 -10.31 -12.88 14.71
CA ILE A 23 -9.59 -11.87 13.94
C ILE A 23 -10.08 -10.46 14.31
N GLY A 24 -11.39 -10.25 14.38
CA GLY A 24 -11.97 -8.98 14.83
C GLY A 24 -11.52 -8.59 16.23
N HIS A 25 -11.46 -9.54 17.17
CA HIS A 25 -11.00 -9.32 18.53
C HIS A 25 -9.51 -8.91 18.58
N ILE A 26 -8.66 -9.61 17.83
CA ILE A 26 -7.24 -9.25 17.70
C ILE A 26 -7.07 -7.86 17.08
N ALA A 27 -7.71 -7.60 15.94
CA ALA A 27 -7.57 -6.34 15.21
C ALA A 27 -8.11 -5.12 15.97
N SER A 28 -9.13 -5.32 16.83
CA SER A 28 -9.66 -4.26 17.71
C SER A 28 -8.88 -4.06 19.02
N SER A 29 -7.89 -4.92 19.29
CA SER A 29 -7.10 -4.82 20.51
C SER A 29 -6.19 -3.58 20.50
N ARG A 30 -5.97 -2.99 21.67
CA ARG A 30 -5.05 -1.85 21.83
C ARG A 30 -3.62 -2.19 21.43
N VAL A 31 -3.22 -3.44 21.63
CA VAL A 31 -1.88 -3.94 21.27
C VAL A 31 -1.70 -3.95 19.75
N TYR A 32 -2.70 -4.43 18.99
CA TYR A 32 -2.65 -4.45 17.54
C TYR A 32 -2.67 -3.04 16.93
N GLN A 33 -3.32 -2.09 17.61
CA GLN A 33 -3.47 -0.70 17.14
C GLN A 33 -2.35 0.22 17.63
N LEU A 34 -1.30 -0.30 18.25
CA LEU A 34 -0.12 0.49 18.59
C LEU A 34 0.54 1.03 17.32
N LYS A 35 1.15 2.21 17.45
CA LYS A 35 1.99 2.75 16.38
C LYS A 35 3.16 1.81 16.13
N ALA A 36 3.56 1.69 14.86
CA ALA A 36 4.73 0.91 14.50
C ALA A 36 5.98 1.42 15.22
N ALA A 37 6.76 0.47 15.75
CA ALA A 37 8.01 0.75 16.41
C ALA A 37 9.17 0.51 15.42
N THR A 38 10.10 1.47 15.36
CA THR A 38 11.38 1.28 14.67
C THR A 38 12.39 0.77 15.68
N PHE A 39 12.97 -0.38 15.42
CA PHE A 39 14.10 -0.89 16.21
C PHE A 39 15.40 -0.57 15.46
N ALA A 40 16.34 0.03 16.15
CA ALA A 40 17.70 0.24 15.62
C ALA A 40 18.47 -1.09 15.48
N GLU A 41 18.17 -2.07 16.35
CA GLU A 41 18.71 -3.42 16.35
C GLU A 41 17.62 -4.39 16.83
N GLU A 42 17.59 -5.62 16.31
CA GLU A 42 16.71 -6.66 16.83
C GLU A 42 17.11 -6.97 18.28
N PRO A 43 16.21 -6.76 19.26
CA PRO A 43 16.53 -7.11 20.64
C PRO A 43 16.71 -8.63 20.76
N ALA A 44 17.67 -9.06 21.59
CA ALA A 44 17.82 -10.46 21.91
C ALA A 44 16.48 -11.06 22.41
N ALA A 45 16.16 -12.27 21.98
CA ALA A 45 14.88 -12.92 22.27
C ALA A 45 14.49 -12.91 23.76
N GLU A 46 15.49 -12.96 24.64
CA GLU A 46 15.32 -12.92 26.10
C GLU A 46 14.85 -11.58 26.65
N ASN A 47 15.13 -10.48 25.93
CA ASN A 47 14.79 -9.11 26.32
C ASN A 47 13.72 -8.47 25.44
N PHE A 48 13.04 -9.29 24.62
CA PHE A 48 12.02 -8.76 23.71
C PHE A 48 10.81 -8.26 24.47
N VAL A 49 10.56 -6.96 24.38
CA VAL A 49 9.31 -6.32 24.86
C VAL A 49 8.57 -5.80 23.64
N PHE A 50 7.34 -6.26 23.45
CA PHE A 50 6.50 -5.79 22.36
C PHE A 50 6.07 -4.34 22.59
N ASN A 51 6.60 -3.40 21.82
CA ASN A 51 6.31 -1.98 21.87
C ASN A 51 5.45 -1.49 20.70
N GLY A 52 5.09 -2.38 19.78
CA GLY A 52 4.30 -2.11 18.60
C GLY A 52 4.68 -3.04 17.44
N PRO A 53 3.89 -3.06 16.36
CA PRO A 53 4.23 -3.82 15.17
C PRO A 53 5.52 -3.29 14.53
N MET A 54 6.28 -4.16 13.91
CA MET A 54 7.48 -3.77 13.16
C MET A 54 7.07 -3.24 11.79
N LEU A 55 7.71 -2.14 11.37
CA LEU A 55 7.56 -1.63 10.01
C LEU A 55 8.12 -2.66 9.01
N LYS A 56 7.33 -2.98 8.02
CA LYS A 56 7.71 -3.86 6.91
C LYS A 56 7.49 -3.14 5.59
N ARG A 57 8.36 -3.40 4.63
CA ARG A 57 8.11 -2.95 3.26
C ARG A 57 6.91 -3.67 2.67
N MET A 58 6.14 -2.95 1.87
CA MET A 58 5.14 -3.58 1.02
C MET A 58 5.81 -4.57 0.07
N THR A 59 5.18 -5.71 -0.15
CA THR A 59 5.55 -6.57 -1.27
C THR A 59 5.25 -5.87 -2.60
N ALA A 60 5.86 -6.32 -3.68
CA ALA A 60 5.60 -5.78 -5.02
C ALA A 60 4.10 -5.74 -5.36
N GLU A 61 3.37 -6.80 -4.98
CA GLU A 61 1.94 -6.91 -5.23
C GLU A 61 1.14 -5.90 -4.37
N GLN A 62 1.50 -5.72 -3.10
CA GLN A 62 0.85 -4.75 -2.22
C GLN A 62 1.11 -3.32 -2.70
N PHE A 63 2.35 -3.01 -3.08
CA PHE A 63 2.71 -1.70 -3.62
C PHE A 63 1.92 -1.39 -4.90
N MET A 64 1.89 -2.34 -5.84
CA MET A 64 1.14 -2.15 -7.09
C MET A 64 -0.37 -2.02 -6.85
N ASP A 65 -0.93 -2.82 -5.96
CA ASP A 65 -2.34 -2.72 -5.58
C ASP A 65 -2.66 -1.34 -4.99
N ALA A 66 -1.80 -0.82 -4.10
CA ALA A 66 -1.97 0.50 -3.49
C ALA A 66 -1.87 1.62 -4.55
N VAL A 67 -0.85 1.58 -5.40
CA VAL A 67 -0.67 2.55 -6.49
C VAL A 67 -1.86 2.53 -7.45
N TRP A 68 -2.32 1.35 -7.87
CA TRP A 68 -3.48 1.23 -8.77
C TRP A 68 -4.77 1.71 -8.11
N LEU A 69 -4.94 1.47 -6.80
CA LEU A 69 -6.12 1.94 -6.07
C LEU A 69 -6.16 3.47 -6.02
N VAL A 70 -5.03 4.10 -5.69
CA VAL A 70 -4.91 5.57 -5.59
C VAL A 70 -5.10 6.22 -6.96
N THR A 71 -4.44 5.68 -7.99
CA THR A 71 -4.43 6.24 -9.34
C THR A 71 -5.64 5.84 -10.19
N GLY A 72 -6.37 4.78 -9.81
CA GLY A 72 -7.45 4.22 -10.60
C GLY A 72 -6.98 3.53 -11.90
N THR A 73 -5.70 3.16 -11.99
CA THR A 73 -5.09 2.62 -13.21
C THR A 73 -4.97 1.09 -13.24
N ALA A 74 -5.69 0.40 -12.34
CA ALA A 74 -5.69 -1.06 -12.31
C ALA A 74 -6.10 -1.68 -13.66
N PRO A 75 -5.53 -2.83 -14.05
CA PRO A 75 -5.96 -3.55 -15.23
C PRO A 75 -7.44 -3.90 -15.18
N ALA A 76 -8.10 -3.90 -16.33
CA ALA A 76 -9.53 -4.23 -16.43
C ALA A 76 -9.81 -5.73 -16.31
N LYS A 77 -8.82 -6.57 -16.59
CA LYS A 77 -8.94 -8.04 -16.59
C LYS A 77 -7.74 -8.67 -15.89
N ALA A 78 -7.99 -9.78 -15.19
CA ALA A 78 -6.95 -10.66 -14.69
C ALA A 78 -6.35 -11.48 -15.83
N ASP A 79 -5.03 -11.71 -15.77
CA ASP A 79 -4.33 -12.59 -16.72
C ASP A 79 -4.34 -14.05 -16.24
N ALA A 80 -4.53 -14.25 -14.92
CA ALA A 80 -4.60 -15.58 -14.34
C ALA A 80 -5.97 -16.23 -14.64
N PRO A 81 -6.00 -17.54 -14.98
CA PRO A 81 -7.25 -18.28 -15.05
C PRO A 81 -7.88 -18.35 -13.66
N LEU A 82 -9.03 -17.73 -13.49
CA LEU A 82 -9.76 -17.75 -12.22
C LEU A 82 -10.86 -18.80 -12.31
N PRO A 83 -11.11 -19.57 -11.23
CA PRO A 83 -12.31 -20.38 -11.11
C PRO A 83 -13.55 -19.46 -11.25
N LYS A 84 -14.54 -19.94 -12.01
CA LYS A 84 -15.76 -19.15 -12.30
C LYS A 84 -16.55 -18.76 -11.05
N ASP A 85 -16.35 -19.50 -9.97
CA ASP A 85 -17.11 -19.35 -8.72
C ASP A 85 -16.41 -18.43 -7.69
N ILE A 86 -15.22 -17.91 -7.98
CA ILE A 86 -14.58 -16.90 -7.12
C ILE A 86 -15.06 -15.52 -7.59
N PRO A 87 -15.97 -14.85 -6.83
CA PRO A 87 -16.27 -13.48 -7.11
C PRO A 87 -14.96 -12.68 -6.99
N LEU A 88 -14.51 -12.07 -8.07
CA LEU A 88 -13.52 -11.00 -7.97
C LEU A 88 -14.05 -10.03 -6.92
N ALA A 89 -13.27 -9.78 -5.87
CA ALA A 89 -13.68 -8.86 -4.82
C ALA A 89 -13.94 -7.50 -5.48
N THR A 90 -15.17 -7.31 -5.89
CA THR A 90 -15.69 -6.03 -6.31
C THR A 90 -15.82 -5.23 -5.02
N GLY A 91 -14.83 -4.39 -4.74
CA GLY A 91 -15.01 -3.36 -3.74
C GLY A 91 -16.34 -2.65 -4.01
N SER A 92 -17.04 -2.24 -2.98
CA SER A 92 -18.39 -1.67 -2.98
C SER A 92 -18.60 -0.43 -3.87
N ALA A 93 -17.63 0.01 -4.60
CA ALA A 93 -17.69 1.09 -5.57
C ALA A 93 -17.36 0.55 -6.96
N LYS A 94 -18.33 0.50 -7.83
CA LYS A 94 -18.35 0.53 -9.33
C LYS A 94 -17.04 0.32 -10.14
N ARG A 95 -15.91 0.00 -9.53
CA ARG A 95 -14.60 -0.23 -10.16
C ARG A 95 -14.24 -1.69 -9.96
N ASN A 96 -14.19 -2.46 -11.05
CA ASN A 96 -13.59 -3.79 -11.05
C ASN A 96 -12.09 -3.60 -10.80
N PHE A 97 -11.65 -3.85 -9.59
CA PHE A 97 -10.25 -3.75 -9.20
C PHE A 97 -9.60 -5.13 -9.31
N VAL A 98 -8.70 -5.28 -10.27
CA VAL A 98 -7.90 -6.50 -10.42
C VAL A 98 -6.67 -6.39 -9.52
N ARG A 99 -6.48 -7.40 -8.67
CA ARG A 99 -5.32 -7.46 -7.77
C ARG A 99 -4.04 -7.81 -8.53
N ALA A 100 -2.93 -7.23 -8.09
CA ALA A 100 -1.62 -7.43 -8.72
C ALA A 100 -1.19 -8.91 -8.77
N VAL A 101 -1.61 -9.70 -7.78
CA VAL A 101 -1.35 -11.15 -7.75
C VAL A 101 -1.96 -11.90 -8.95
N LEU A 102 -3.03 -11.36 -9.53
CA LEU A 102 -3.78 -11.98 -10.63
C LEU A 102 -3.30 -11.55 -12.03
N VAL A 103 -2.29 -10.72 -12.13
CA VAL A 103 -1.70 -10.28 -13.40
C VAL A 103 -0.27 -10.78 -13.56
N HIS A 104 0.18 -10.88 -14.81
CA HIS A 104 1.56 -11.23 -15.09
C HIS A 104 2.55 -10.22 -14.50
N SER A 105 3.69 -10.75 -14.04
CA SER A 105 4.77 -9.93 -13.49
C SER A 105 5.39 -9.09 -14.62
N ASN A 106 5.28 -7.78 -14.52
CA ASN A 106 6.02 -6.84 -15.36
C ASN A 106 7.44 -6.58 -14.81
N MET A 107 8.24 -5.78 -15.51
CA MET A 107 9.60 -5.45 -15.09
C MET A 107 9.61 -4.78 -13.71
N LEU A 108 8.79 -3.77 -13.49
CA LEU A 108 8.69 -3.07 -12.21
C LEU A 108 8.36 -4.02 -11.05
N MET A 109 7.36 -4.90 -11.21
CA MET A 109 7.04 -5.88 -10.16
C MET A 109 8.21 -6.82 -9.85
N ARG A 110 8.97 -7.22 -10.88
CA ARG A 110 10.16 -8.07 -10.68
C ARG A 110 11.26 -7.32 -9.94
N THR A 111 11.50 -6.08 -10.31
CA THR A 111 12.46 -5.21 -9.62
C THR A 111 12.05 -4.99 -8.17
N LEU A 112 10.76 -4.83 -7.88
CA LEU A 112 10.21 -4.74 -6.52
C LEU A 112 10.20 -6.10 -5.76
N GLY A 113 10.86 -7.13 -6.28
CA GLY A 113 11.05 -8.41 -5.62
C GLY A 113 9.92 -9.44 -5.80
N ARG A 114 9.02 -9.25 -6.79
CA ARG A 114 8.06 -10.29 -7.13
C ARG A 114 8.76 -11.47 -7.80
N PRO A 115 8.72 -12.69 -7.23
CA PRO A 115 9.34 -13.85 -7.84
C PRO A 115 8.78 -14.17 -9.21
N ASN A 116 9.62 -14.66 -10.11
CA ASN A 116 9.14 -15.27 -11.34
C ASN A 116 8.44 -16.60 -11.02
N ARG A 117 7.34 -16.91 -11.70
CA ARG A 117 6.60 -18.17 -11.51
C ARG A 117 7.45 -19.44 -11.73
N GLU A 118 8.50 -19.32 -12.51
CA GLU A 118 9.41 -20.43 -12.84
C GLU A 118 10.51 -20.63 -11.78
N GLN A 119 10.62 -19.73 -10.82
CA GLN A 119 11.64 -19.80 -9.78
C GLN A 119 10.99 -20.05 -8.42
N VAL A 120 11.44 -21.08 -7.75
CA VAL A 120 11.10 -21.31 -6.33
C VAL A 120 11.95 -20.36 -5.49
N VAL A 121 11.36 -19.23 -5.12
CA VAL A 121 11.98 -18.25 -4.22
C VAL A 121 11.30 -18.35 -2.88
N THR A 122 12.05 -18.71 -1.86
CA THR A 122 11.56 -18.90 -0.49
C THR A 122 11.64 -17.62 0.34
N THR A 123 12.50 -16.67 -0.07
CA THR A 123 12.70 -15.40 0.64
C THR A 123 12.61 -14.23 -0.32
N ARG A 124 12.00 -13.14 0.12
CA ARG A 124 11.98 -11.86 -0.62
C ARG A 124 12.99 -10.90 -0.01
N ALA A 125 13.58 -10.05 -0.85
CA ALA A 125 14.47 -9.00 -0.36
C ALA A 125 13.67 -8.02 0.53
N GLU A 126 14.16 -7.78 1.73
CA GLU A 126 13.56 -6.82 2.67
C GLU A 126 14.14 -5.41 2.51
N LEU A 127 15.34 -5.32 1.96
CA LEU A 127 16.05 -4.06 1.74
C LEU A 127 15.81 -3.52 0.34
N LEU A 128 15.77 -2.19 0.23
CA LEU A 128 15.70 -1.48 -1.04
C LEU A 128 16.98 -1.74 -1.84
N THR A 129 16.86 -2.22 -3.06
CA THR A 129 17.98 -2.37 -3.98
C THR A 129 18.20 -1.10 -4.80
N THR A 130 19.42 -0.88 -5.30
CA THR A 130 19.71 0.24 -6.20
C THR A 130 18.85 0.20 -7.48
N LEU A 131 18.60 -1.00 -8.00
CA LEU A 131 17.75 -1.17 -9.18
C LEU A 131 16.31 -0.76 -8.91
N GLU A 132 15.78 -1.10 -7.75
CA GLU A 132 14.45 -0.67 -7.29
C GLU A 132 14.34 0.84 -7.18
N ALA A 133 15.33 1.48 -6.54
CA ALA A 133 15.37 2.93 -6.41
C ALA A 133 15.42 3.60 -7.81
N LEU A 134 16.18 3.05 -8.74
CA LEU A 134 16.28 3.55 -10.11
C LEU A 134 14.95 3.39 -10.88
N ASP A 135 14.29 2.22 -10.79
CA ASP A 135 13.01 1.97 -11.46
C ASP A 135 11.89 2.86 -10.90
N LEU A 136 11.86 3.09 -9.58
CA LEU A 136 10.91 4.01 -8.98
C LEU A 136 11.21 5.49 -9.32
N ALA A 137 12.48 5.84 -9.49
CA ALA A 137 12.87 7.19 -9.83
C ALA A 137 12.69 7.54 -11.32
N SER A 138 12.88 6.57 -12.23
CA SER A 138 12.94 6.85 -13.68
C SER A 138 12.39 5.74 -14.56
N GLY A 139 11.81 4.68 -13.99
CA GLY A 139 11.28 3.55 -14.75
C GLY A 139 10.03 3.90 -15.56
N ALA A 140 10.04 3.54 -16.83
CA ALA A 140 8.96 3.87 -17.78
C ALA A 140 7.59 3.35 -17.34
N ILE A 141 7.53 2.15 -16.72
CA ILE A 141 6.27 1.54 -16.29
C ILE A 141 5.65 2.35 -15.15
N PHE A 142 6.47 2.74 -14.16
CA PHE A 142 6.00 3.52 -13.04
C PHE A 142 5.57 4.93 -13.48
N HIS A 143 6.36 5.56 -14.34
CA HIS A 143 6.03 6.86 -14.92
C HIS A 143 4.69 6.84 -15.68
N ASP A 144 4.44 5.81 -16.52
CA ASP A 144 3.15 5.68 -17.22
C ASP A 144 1.97 5.57 -16.26
N ILE A 145 2.10 4.76 -15.20
CA ILE A 145 1.04 4.59 -14.20
C ILE A 145 0.74 5.91 -13.50
N VAL A 146 1.77 6.63 -13.07
CA VAL A 146 1.64 7.90 -12.36
C VAL A 146 1.06 8.98 -13.26
N SER A 147 1.53 9.07 -14.52
CA SER A 147 1.00 10.00 -15.52
C SER A 147 -0.49 9.77 -15.81
N ARG A 148 -0.90 8.50 -16.01
CA ARG A 148 -2.32 8.17 -16.18
C ARG A 148 -3.13 8.49 -14.92
N GLY A 149 -2.56 8.23 -13.74
CA GLY A 149 -3.17 8.56 -12.45
C GLY A 149 -3.39 10.06 -12.29
N GLY A 150 -2.39 10.88 -12.62
CA GLY A 150 -2.50 12.34 -12.60
C GLY A 150 -3.63 12.85 -13.49
N LYS A 151 -3.73 12.34 -14.73
CA LYS A 151 -4.84 12.65 -15.66
C LYS A 151 -6.20 12.29 -15.10
N GLN A 152 -6.32 11.12 -14.46
CA GLN A 152 -7.57 10.66 -13.88
C GLN A 152 -7.99 11.52 -12.69
N ILE A 153 -7.08 11.79 -11.75
CA ILE A 153 -7.35 12.63 -10.58
C ILE A 153 -7.65 14.06 -11.02
N PHE A 154 -6.93 14.60 -12.02
CA PHE A 154 -7.22 15.90 -12.57
C PHE A 154 -8.65 15.97 -13.12
N THR A 155 -9.07 14.98 -13.88
CA THR A 155 -10.44 14.92 -14.43
C THR A 155 -11.50 14.86 -13.34
N GLU A 156 -11.22 14.13 -12.23
CA GLU A 156 -12.14 14.00 -11.10
C GLU A 156 -12.24 15.29 -10.27
N LEU A 157 -11.16 16.04 -10.14
CA LEU A 157 -11.02 17.14 -9.18
C LEU A 157 -10.75 18.52 -9.79
N LYS A 158 -10.78 18.67 -11.11
CA LYS A 158 -10.44 19.93 -11.83
C LYS A 158 -11.20 21.16 -11.34
N ASP A 159 -12.43 20.98 -10.84
CA ASP A 159 -13.28 22.07 -10.37
C ASP A 159 -13.09 22.39 -8.88
N LYS A 160 -12.15 21.70 -8.20
CA LYS A 160 -11.84 21.91 -6.79
C LYS A 160 -10.67 22.87 -6.63
N ASN A 161 -10.64 23.56 -5.49
CA ASN A 161 -9.46 24.37 -5.17
C ASN A 161 -8.24 23.48 -4.86
N LYS A 162 -7.05 24.07 -4.98
CA LYS A 162 -5.77 23.40 -4.83
C LYS A 162 -5.64 22.64 -3.50
N ASP A 163 -6.03 23.26 -2.39
CA ASP A 163 -5.93 22.64 -1.06
C ASP A 163 -6.83 21.39 -0.91
N VAL A 164 -8.01 21.43 -1.51
CA VAL A 164 -8.92 20.28 -1.53
C VAL A 164 -8.34 19.15 -2.37
N ILE A 165 -7.71 19.47 -3.49
CA ILE A 165 -7.02 18.49 -4.35
C ILE A 165 -5.90 17.81 -3.55
N ILE A 166 -5.01 18.58 -2.92
CA ILE A 166 -3.90 18.06 -2.12
C ILE A 166 -4.42 17.16 -0.97
N LYS A 167 -5.36 17.67 -0.18
CA LYS A 167 -5.97 16.89 0.91
C LYS A 167 -6.60 15.58 0.42
N ASN A 168 -7.24 15.60 -0.73
CA ASN A 168 -7.82 14.40 -1.32
C ASN A 168 -6.75 13.37 -1.71
N VAL A 169 -5.66 13.82 -2.34
CA VAL A 169 -4.55 12.95 -2.73
C VAL A 169 -3.88 12.34 -1.49
N TYR A 170 -3.59 13.15 -0.45
CA TYR A 170 -3.02 12.66 0.81
C TYR A 170 -3.94 11.65 1.51
N MET A 171 -5.24 11.96 1.61
CA MET A 171 -6.22 11.07 2.22
C MET A 171 -6.35 9.74 1.47
N ARG A 172 -6.30 9.75 0.13
CA ARG A 172 -6.35 8.53 -0.68
C ARG A 172 -5.08 7.68 -0.56
N SER A 173 -3.92 8.34 -0.43
CA SER A 173 -2.61 7.67 -0.45
C SER A 173 -2.13 7.26 0.93
N LEU A 174 -2.27 8.14 1.92
CA LEU A 174 -1.70 8.00 3.26
C LEU A 174 -2.76 7.87 4.38
N GLY A 175 -4.04 8.01 4.05
CA GLY A 175 -5.13 7.91 5.03
C GLY A 175 -5.22 9.08 6.01
N ARG A 176 -4.47 10.16 5.78
CA ARG A 176 -4.44 11.35 6.64
C ARG A 176 -4.43 12.65 5.83
N ASN A 177 -4.70 13.76 6.49
CA ASN A 177 -4.47 15.08 5.88
C ASN A 177 -2.96 15.42 5.89
N PRO A 178 -2.50 16.25 4.92
CA PRO A 178 -1.15 16.81 4.97
C PRO A 178 -1.02 17.75 6.18
N ASP A 179 0.18 17.83 6.75
CA ASP A 179 0.51 18.89 7.69
C ASP A 179 0.74 20.24 6.97
N ALA A 180 1.05 21.30 7.72
CA ALA A 180 1.20 22.64 7.15
C ALA A 180 2.42 22.72 6.19
N SER A 181 3.50 22.02 6.48
CA SER A 181 4.71 22.01 5.65
C SER A 181 4.50 21.19 4.37
N GLU A 182 3.87 20.03 4.49
CA GLU A 182 3.49 19.19 3.36
C GLU A 182 2.48 19.88 2.43
N LEU A 183 1.48 20.56 3.01
CA LEU A 183 0.52 21.32 2.24
C LEU A 183 1.20 22.45 1.44
N SER A 184 2.13 23.17 2.06
CA SER A 184 2.89 24.23 1.41
C SER A 184 3.78 23.70 0.29
N ALA A 185 4.51 22.60 0.53
CA ALA A 185 5.37 21.96 -0.46
C ALA A 185 4.56 21.43 -1.65
N ALA A 186 3.45 20.73 -1.39
CA ALA A 186 2.55 20.22 -2.42
C ALA A 186 1.89 21.35 -3.21
N ALA A 187 1.52 22.47 -2.56
CA ALA A 187 0.97 23.63 -3.21
C ALA A 187 1.99 24.32 -4.13
N GLY A 188 3.27 24.33 -3.74
CA GLY A 188 4.37 24.81 -4.59
C GLY A 188 4.57 23.90 -5.82
N LEU A 189 4.52 22.60 -5.64
CA LEU A 189 4.66 21.62 -6.73
C LEU A 189 3.53 21.73 -7.76
N LEU A 190 2.29 21.91 -7.31
CA LEU A 190 1.13 22.06 -8.18
C LEU A 190 1.07 23.41 -8.92
N GLY A 191 1.86 24.40 -8.50
CA GLY A 191 1.87 25.73 -9.08
C GLY A 191 0.56 26.50 -8.87
N GLU A 192 0.36 27.56 -9.64
CA GLU A 192 -0.86 28.36 -9.53
C GLU A 192 -2.09 27.68 -10.15
N LYS A 193 -1.89 26.94 -11.23
CA LYS A 193 -2.94 26.20 -11.93
C LYS A 193 -2.55 24.73 -12.00
N PRO A 194 -3.08 23.90 -11.09
CA PRO A 194 -2.87 22.46 -11.15
C PRO A 194 -3.29 21.87 -12.50
N ASP A 195 -2.46 21.01 -13.05
CA ASP A 195 -2.74 20.24 -14.26
C ASP A 195 -2.47 18.74 -14.03
N ALA A 196 -2.61 17.94 -15.08
CA ALA A 196 -2.42 16.51 -14.98
C ALA A 196 -0.97 16.11 -14.68
N ASP A 197 -0.01 16.88 -15.17
CA ASP A 197 1.41 16.57 -15.02
C ASP A 197 1.89 16.94 -13.62
N SER A 198 1.51 18.12 -13.09
CA SER A 198 1.82 18.47 -11.70
C SER A 198 1.16 17.55 -10.67
N LEU A 199 -0.02 17.00 -10.98
CA LEU A 199 -0.65 15.97 -10.16
C LEU A 199 0.09 14.61 -10.26
N ALA A 200 0.63 14.29 -11.43
CA ALA A 200 1.49 13.11 -11.58
C ALA A 200 2.76 13.27 -10.74
N ASP A 201 3.38 14.44 -10.75
CA ASP A 201 4.56 14.72 -9.92
C ASP A 201 4.24 14.61 -8.41
N LEU A 202 3.09 15.14 -7.97
CA LEU A 202 2.66 15.00 -6.58
C LEU A 202 2.44 13.53 -6.18
N LEU A 203 1.79 12.73 -7.03
CA LEU A 203 1.62 11.30 -6.82
C LEU A 203 2.96 10.59 -6.74
N TRP A 204 3.87 10.92 -7.65
CA TRP A 204 5.20 10.33 -7.69
C TRP A 204 5.97 10.60 -6.38
N VAL A 205 5.98 11.84 -5.90
CA VAL A 205 6.59 12.22 -4.62
C VAL A 205 5.98 11.41 -3.48
N ILE A 206 4.64 11.34 -3.39
CA ILE A 206 3.96 10.62 -2.30
C ILE A 206 4.28 9.12 -2.33
N PHE A 207 4.32 8.49 -3.50
CA PHE A 207 4.64 7.06 -3.60
C PHE A 207 6.09 6.72 -3.23
N LEU A 208 6.99 7.71 -3.28
CA LEU A 208 8.37 7.56 -2.82
C LEU A 208 8.53 7.79 -1.31
N LEU A 209 7.53 8.34 -0.62
CA LEU A 209 7.61 8.52 0.83
C LEU A 209 7.71 7.16 1.55
N PRO A 210 8.58 7.04 2.56
CA PRO A 210 8.62 5.84 3.41
C PRO A 210 7.26 5.49 4.01
N GLU A 211 6.46 6.50 4.38
CA GLU A 211 5.12 6.31 4.93
C GLU A 211 4.17 5.57 3.96
N PHE A 212 4.32 5.79 2.64
CA PHE A 212 3.54 5.05 1.65
C PHE A 212 4.07 3.62 1.44
N GLN A 213 5.38 3.42 1.48
CA GLN A 213 6.02 2.15 1.16
C GLN A 213 6.06 1.16 2.32
N LEU A 214 5.90 1.65 3.56
CA LEU A 214 5.99 0.85 4.77
C LEU A 214 4.59 0.56 5.33
N ILE A 215 4.41 -0.66 5.79
CA ILE A 215 3.21 -1.13 6.48
C ILE A 215 3.56 -1.67 7.87
N SER A 216 2.65 -1.56 8.81
CA SER A 216 2.74 -2.10 10.16
C SER A 216 1.80 -3.28 10.37
#